data_7dd373c347430531f1e382680ea1b481
#
_entry.id   7dd373c347430531f1e382680ea1b481
#
_cell.length_a   1.000
_cell.length_b   1.000
_cell.length_c   1.000
_cell.angle_alpha   90.00
_cell.angle_beta   90.00
_cell.angle_gamma   90.00
#
_symmetry.space_group_name_H-M   'P 1'
#
loop_
_entity.id
_entity.type
_entity.pdbx_description
1 polymer ?
#
loop_
_entity_poly.entity_id
_entity_poly.type
_entity_poly.pdbx_seq_one_letter_code
_entity_poly.pdbx_strand_id
1 'polypeptide(L)'
;MEPINKTPVYYETAAYARENGELELFRLSHRTNIACKNDIQDAISRHFDGMHLDKATAKEVLDQYGAERVSIVLAATVQYKSWDGRFSSSNKDWAFSVHLPEGQSASGLDRRSDYIVDSHPAVLDGFIWQARKEIRERQNPAVKKETVQEAAPAAKAAKRRTHDMER
;
A
#
# COMPACT_ATOMS: atom_id res chain seq x y z
N MET A 1 9.94 -7.41 -11.86
CA MET A 1 11.06 -6.54 -11.47
C MET A 1 11.22 -6.54 -9.96
N GLU A 2 12.45 -6.68 -9.51
CA GLU A 2 12.72 -6.67 -8.07
C GLU A 2 12.75 -5.25 -7.56
N PRO A 3 12.29 -5.03 -6.33
CA PRO A 3 12.36 -3.71 -5.75
C PRO A 3 13.82 -3.31 -5.47
N ILE A 4 14.09 -2.03 -5.52
CA ILE A 4 15.42 -1.50 -5.23
C ILE A 4 15.74 -1.74 -3.75
N ASN A 5 14.77 -1.54 -2.88
CA ASN A 5 14.95 -1.75 -1.46
C ASN A 5 14.50 -3.17 -1.11
N LYS A 6 15.45 -4.00 -0.67
CA LYS A 6 15.17 -5.41 -0.39
C LYS A 6 15.01 -5.73 1.08
N THR A 7 14.84 -4.71 1.92
CA THR A 7 14.61 -4.93 3.34
C THR A 7 13.31 -5.72 3.54
N PRO A 8 13.35 -6.85 4.25
CA PRO A 8 12.12 -7.62 4.47
C PRO A 8 11.19 -6.92 5.44
N VAL A 9 9.90 -7.17 5.30
CA VAL A 9 8.90 -6.66 6.24
C VAL A 9 8.93 -7.54 7.49
N TYR A 10 8.98 -6.90 8.66
CA TYR A 10 8.97 -7.62 9.93
C TYR A 10 7.58 -7.47 10.55
N TYR A 11 6.91 -8.59 10.80
CA TYR A 11 5.50 -8.58 11.22
C TYR A 11 5.29 -8.68 12.72
N GLU A 12 6.26 -9.21 13.46
CA GLU A 12 6.06 -9.47 14.88
C GLU A 12 6.35 -8.23 15.72
N THR A 13 6.02 -8.32 17.02
CA THR A 13 6.23 -7.21 17.94
C THR A 13 7.71 -7.00 18.23
N ALA A 14 8.03 -5.82 18.77
CA ALA A 14 9.38 -5.55 19.22
C ALA A 14 9.80 -6.50 20.34
N ALA A 15 8.87 -6.88 21.21
CA ALA A 15 9.18 -7.82 22.28
C ALA A 15 9.58 -9.18 21.72
N TYR A 16 8.83 -9.67 20.74
CA TYR A 16 9.16 -10.91 20.07
C TYR A 16 10.53 -10.82 19.43
N ALA A 17 10.81 -9.71 18.74
CA ALA A 17 12.08 -9.51 18.06
C ALA A 17 13.24 -9.52 19.07
N ARG A 18 13.05 -8.87 20.20
CA ARG A 18 14.10 -8.84 21.24
C ARG A 18 14.37 -10.25 21.76
N GLU A 19 13.32 -11.00 22.03
CA GLU A 19 13.47 -12.36 22.57
C GLU A 19 14.16 -13.29 21.59
N ASN A 20 14.02 -13.02 20.30
CA ASN A 20 14.55 -13.89 19.25
C ASN A 20 15.82 -13.34 18.61
N GLY A 21 16.40 -12.28 19.16
CA GLY A 21 17.61 -11.70 18.59
C GLY A 21 17.42 -11.01 17.27
N GLU A 22 16.21 -10.53 17.00
CA GLU A 22 15.84 -9.94 15.70
C GLU A 22 15.47 -8.48 15.80
N LEU A 23 15.84 -7.82 16.90
CA LEU A 23 15.43 -6.43 17.11
C LEU A 23 15.93 -5.50 16.01
N GLU A 24 17.12 -5.77 15.46
CA GLU A 24 17.63 -4.96 14.36
C GLU A 24 16.78 -5.10 13.09
N LEU A 25 16.29 -6.32 12.83
CA LEU A 25 15.36 -6.54 11.70
C LEU A 25 14.08 -5.75 11.90
N PHE A 26 13.55 -5.75 13.11
CA PHE A 26 12.35 -4.97 13.44
C PHE A 26 12.59 -3.49 13.18
N ARG A 27 13.70 -2.95 13.68
CA ARG A 27 14.02 -1.53 13.52
C ARG A 27 14.22 -1.15 12.07
N LEU A 28 14.94 -1.98 11.33
CA LEU A 28 15.20 -1.70 9.93
C LEU A 28 13.91 -1.70 9.11
N SER A 29 13.04 -2.67 9.37
CA SER A 29 11.75 -2.72 8.67
C SER A 29 10.91 -1.49 8.99
N HIS A 30 10.87 -1.08 10.25
CA HIS A 30 10.09 0.10 10.65
C HIS A 30 10.62 1.36 9.97
N ARG A 31 11.95 1.55 9.96
CA ARG A 31 12.55 2.71 9.28
C ARG A 31 12.26 2.70 7.79
N THR A 32 12.24 1.50 7.19
CA THR A 32 11.95 1.38 5.78
C THR A 32 10.48 1.70 5.48
N ASN A 33 9.57 1.33 6.39
CA ASN A 33 8.16 1.73 6.25
C ASN A 33 8.04 3.26 6.26
N ILE A 34 8.78 3.93 7.14
CA ILE A 34 8.77 5.39 7.19
C ILE A 34 9.32 5.98 5.89
N ALA A 35 10.42 5.42 5.39
CA ALA A 35 11.00 5.88 4.13
C ALA A 35 10.01 5.69 2.98
N CYS A 36 9.31 4.57 2.95
CA CYS A 36 8.30 4.30 1.93
C CYS A 36 7.18 5.34 2.00
N LYS A 37 6.70 5.64 3.21
CA LYS A 37 5.68 6.67 3.40
C LYS A 37 6.13 8.01 2.85
N ASN A 38 7.36 8.40 3.16
CA ASN A 38 7.90 9.67 2.70
C ASN A 38 8.01 9.71 1.18
N ASP A 39 8.41 8.61 0.57
CA ASP A 39 8.56 8.55 -0.88
C ASP A 39 7.21 8.52 -1.58
N ILE A 40 6.19 7.94 -0.97
CA ILE A 40 4.83 8.02 -1.50
C ILE A 40 4.37 9.48 -1.53
N GLN A 41 4.55 10.19 -0.43
CA GLN A 41 4.16 11.60 -0.35
C GLN A 41 4.91 12.43 -1.38
N ASP A 42 6.20 12.18 -1.53
CA ASP A 42 7.03 12.90 -2.47
C ASP A 42 6.60 12.60 -3.92
N ALA A 43 6.35 11.35 -4.24
CA ALA A 43 5.92 10.98 -5.58
C ALA A 43 4.58 11.63 -5.93
N ILE A 44 3.65 11.63 -4.99
CA ILE A 44 2.35 12.28 -5.21
C ILE A 44 2.56 13.76 -5.46
N SER A 45 3.39 14.43 -4.65
CA SER A 45 3.65 15.86 -4.84
C SER A 45 4.25 16.17 -6.19
N ARG A 46 5.18 15.34 -6.65
CA ARG A 46 5.87 15.58 -7.92
C ARG A 46 5.00 15.33 -9.14
N HIS A 47 4.04 14.43 -9.02
CA HIS A 47 3.27 13.95 -10.17
C HIS A 47 1.81 14.37 -10.18
N PHE A 48 1.38 15.18 -9.22
CA PHE A 48 0.02 15.71 -9.19
C PHE A 48 0.02 17.14 -9.68
N ASP A 49 -0.74 17.42 -10.74
CA ASP A 49 -0.75 18.72 -11.36
C ASP A 49 -1.85 19.66 -10.85
N GLY A 50 -2.53 19.26 -9.79
CA GLY A 50 -3.65 20.02 -9.23
C GLY A 50 -5.00 19.46 -9.62
N MET A 51 -5.04 18.62 -10.65
CA MET A 51 -6.27 17.97 -11.09
C MET A 51 -6.11 16.47 -11.30
N HIS A 52 -4.95 16.05 -11.79
CA HIS A 52 -4.74 14.64 -12.15
C HIS A 52 -3.43 14.15 -11.60
N LEU A 53 -3.43 12.89 -11.17
CA LEU A 53 -2.22 12.20 -10.74
C LEU A 53 -1.71 11.37 -11.92
N ASP A 54 -0.41 11.52 -12.22
CA ASP A 54 0.21 10.80 -13.32
C ASP A 54 0.01 9.30 -13.13
N LYS A 55 -0.29 8.60 -14.21
CA LYS A 55 -0.58 7.16 -14.17
C LYS A 55 0.60 6.33 -13.66
N ALA A 56 1.81 6.81 -13.82
CA ALA A 56 3.00 6.05 -13.43
C ALA A 56 3.45 6.31 -12.00
N THR A 57 2.71 7.12 -11.24
CA THR A 57 3.15 7.52 -9.89
C THR A 57 3.32 6.33 -8.97
N ALA A 58 2.32 5.46 -8.91
CA ALA A 58 2.38 4.29 -8.03
C ALA A 58 3.45 3.30 -8.48
N LYS A 59 3.63 3.17 -9.81
CA LYS A 59 4.63 2.26 -10.34
C LYS A 59 6.04 2.62 -9.84
N GLU A 60 6.34 3.92 -9.79
CA GLU A 60 7.65 4.38 -9.33
C GLU A 60 7.94 3.89 -7.90
N VAL A 61 6.96 4.03 -7.00
CA VAL A 61 7.15 3.63 -5.61
C VAL A 61 7.18 2.10 -5.49
N LEU A 62 6.33 1.43 -6.24
CA LEU A 62 6.30 -0.04 -6.23
C LEU A 62 7.62 -0.63 -6.72
N ASP A 63 8.23 -0.02 -7.74
CA ASP A 63 9.53 -0.47 -8.24
C ASP A 63 10.60 -0.35 -7.16
N GLN A 64 10.49 0.64 -6.30
CA GLN A 64 11.49 0.89 -5.28
C GLN A 64 11.31 0.01 -4.04
N TYR A 65 10.08 -0.14 -3.56
CA TYR A 65 9.82 -0.81 -2.28
C TYR A 65 9.15 -2.16 -2.38
N GLY A 66 8.52 -2.47 -3.51
CA GLY A 66 7.81 -3.72 -3.67
C GLY A 66 6.37 -3.65 -3.21
N ALA A 67 5.56 -4.58 -3.71
CA ALA A 67 4.13 -4.59 -3.48
C ALA A 67 3.78 -4.77 -2.00
N GLU A 68 4.51 -5.65 -1.32
CA GLU A 68 4.17 -5.95 0.08
C GLU A 68 4.29 -4.73 0.96
N ARG A 69 5.42 -4.03 0.89
CA ARG A 69 5.64 -2.87 1.76
C ARG A 69 4.73 -1.72 1.42
N VAL A 70 4.55 -1.44 0.11
CA VAL A 70 3.65 -0.37 -0.31
C VAL A 70 2.23 -0.64 0.17
N SER A 71 1.78 -1.90 0.04
CA SER A 71 0.44 -2.27 0.52
C SER A 71 0.29 -2.03 2.01
N ILE A 72 1.30 -2.38 2.80
CA ILE A 72 1.25 -2.20 4.24
C ILE A 72 1.13 -0.72 4.60
N VAL A 73 1.96 0.13 3.99
CA VAL A 73 1.92 1.56 4.29
C VAL A 73 0.58 2.17 3.90
N LEU A 74 0.08 1.83 2.72
CA LEU A 74 -1.20 2.37 2.26
C LEU A 74 -2.36 1.86 3.11
N ALA A 75 -2.37 0.55 3.41
CA ALA A 75 -3.44 -0.02 4.21
C ALA A 75 -3.45 0.52 5.63
N ALA A 76 -2.28 0.70 6.23
CA ALA A 76 -2.19 1.29 7.56
C ALA A 76 -2.76 2.71 7.56
N THR A 77 -2.45 3.47 6.51
CA THR A 77 -2.96 4.84 6.39
C THR A 77 -4.48 4.86 6.33
N VAL A 78 -5.08 4.02 5.47
CA VAL A 78 -6.52 3.99 5.31
C VAL A 78 -7.21 3.51 6.59
N GLN A 79 -6.64 2.50 7.24
CA GLN A 79 -7.21 2.02 8.51
C GLN A 79 -7.18 3.11 9.58
N TYR A 80 -6.07 3.84 9.66
CA TYR A 80 -5.91 4.91 10.64
C TYR A 80 -6.91 6.04 10.37
N LYS A 81 -7.23 6.30 9.10
CA LYS A 81 -8.11 7.38 8.68
C LYS A 81 -9.44 6.84 8.12
N SER A 82 -9.90 5.71 8.62
CA SER A 82 -11.09 5.07 8.05
C SER A 82 -12.36 5.88 8.25
N TRP A 83 -12.32 6.86 9.16
CA TRP A 83 -13.43 7.78 9.38
C TRP A 83 -13.61 8.76 8.20
N ASP A 84 -12.60 8.90 7.34
CA ASP A 84 -12.63 9.91 6.29
C ASP A 84 -13.40 9.40 5.09
N GLY A 85 -14.48 10.07 4.73
CA GLY A 85 -15.37 9.67 3.64
C GLY A 85 -14.80 9.89 2.25
N ARG A 86 -13.63 10.53 2.15
CA ARG A 86 -12.98 10.73 0.85
C ARG A 86 -12.25 9.51 0.33
N PHE A 87 -12.01 8.51 1.21
CA PHE A 87 -11.52 7.22 0.73
C PHE A 87 -12.70 6.38 0.25
N SER A 88 -12.56 5.73 -0.89
CA SER A 88 -13.63 4.90 -1.43
C SER A 88 -13.86 3.67 -0.56
N SER A 89 -15.08 3.15 -0.55
CA SER A 89 -15.38 1.96 0.24
C SER A 89 -14.57 0.76 -0.27
N SER A 90 -14.32 0.68 -1.56
CA SER A 90 -13.50 -0.39 -2.12
C SER A 90 -12.08 -0.36 -1.55
N ASN A 91 -11.48 0.83 -1.46
CA ASN A 91 -10.15 0.95 -0.89
C ASN A 91 -10.15 0.67 0.60
N LYS A 92 -11.21 1.06 1.30
CA LYS A 92 -11.33 0.74 2.73
C LYS A 92 -11.42 -0.77 2.94
N ASP A 93 -12.26 -1.44 2.15
CA ASP A 93 -12.37 -2.90 2.26
C ASP A 93 -11.04 -3.59 1.99
N TRP A 94 -10.36 -3.13 0.94
CA TRP A 94 -9.04 -3.67 0.62
C TRP A 94 -8.06 -3.47 1.77
N ALA A 95 -8.03 -2.25 2.33
CA ALA A 95 -7.08 -1.92 3.39
C ALA A 95 -7.27 -2.82 4.61
N PHE A 96 -8.53 -3.11 4.96
CA PHE A 96 -8.79 -3.97 6.12
C PHE A 96 -8.53 -5.44 5.83
N SER A 97 -8.30 -5.81 4.57
CA SER A 97 -7.90 -7.17 4.20
C SER A 97 -6.40 -7.38 4.24
N VAL A 98 -5.61 -6.31 4.33
CA VAL A 98 -4.15 -6.41 4.33
C VAL A 98 -3.67 -6.71 5.75
N HIS A 99 -2.83 -7.74 5.87
CA HIS A 99 -2.24 -8.08 7.16
C HIS A 99 -1.13 -7.09 7.49
N LEU A 100 -1.27 -6.38 8.61
CA LEU A 100 -0.30 -5.37 9.02
C LEU A 100 0.65 -5.90 10.06
N PRO A 101 1.88 -5.37 10.14
CA PRO A 101 2.78 -5.69 11.24
C PRO A 101 2.16 -5.33 12.58
N GLU A 102 2.61 -5.99 13.64
CA GLU A 102 2.06 -5.74 14.99
C GLU A 102 2.31 -4.32 15.45
N GLY A 103 3.42 -3.71 15.07
CA GLY A 103 3.60 -2.27 15.23
C GLY A 103 4.05 -1.78 16.58
N GLN A 104 4.13 -2.63 17.60
CA GLN A 104 4.52 -2.18 18.92
C GLN A 104 6.02 -2.06 19.07
N SER A 105 6.45 -0.97 19.69
CA SER A 105 7.86 -0.80 20.01
C SER A 105 8.22 -1.60 21.26
N ALA A 106 9.51 -1.56 21.63
CA ALA A 106 9.97 -2.23 22.83
C ALA A 106 9.25 -1.73 24.09
N SER A 107 8.76 -0.49 24.08
CA SER A 107 8.04 0.08 25.21
C SER A 107 6.56 -0.23 25.17
N GLY A 108 6.09 -0.96 24.17
CA GLY A 108 4.68 -1.32 24.04
C GLY A 108 3.83 -0.34 23.28
N LEU A 109 4.42 0.76 22.79
CA LEU A 109 3.66 1.74 22.03
C LEU A 109 3.48 1.28 20.60
N ASP A 110 2.27 1.54 20.07
CA ASP A 110 1.99 1.23 18.66
C ASP A 110 2.61 2.31 17.79
N ARG A 111 3.56 1.92 16.96
CA ARG A 111 4.31 2.85 16.13
C ARG A 111 3.84 2.84 14.66
N ARG A 112 2.71 2.20 14.37
CA ARG A 112 2.21 2.19 12.99
C ARG A 112 1.84 3.59 12.51
N SER A 113 1.52 4.50 13.44
CA SER A 113 1.23 5.88 13.06
C SER A 113 2.44 6.61 12.48
N ASP A 114 3.65 6.07 12.68
CA ASP A 114 4.86 6.70 12.15
C ASP A 114 4.91 6.68 10.63
N TYR A 115 4.20 5.75 9.98
CA TYR A 115 4.23 5.66 8.52
C TYR A 115 2.85 5.85 7.89
N ILE A 116 2.08 6.76 8.45
CA ILE A 116 0.78 7.16 7.88
C ILE A 116 1.03 8.26 6.85
N VAL A 117 0.53 8.06 5.63
CA VAL A 117 0.72 9.02 4.54
C VAL A 117 -0.17 10.24 4.77
N ASP A 118 0.40 11.43 4.66
CA ASP A 118 -0.31 12.68 4.93
C ASP A 118 -0.82 13.38 3.67
N SER A 119 -0.71 12.78 2.51
CA SER A 119 -1.22 13.37 1.28
C SER A 119 -2.73 13.57 1.35
N HIS A 120 -3.24 14.51 0.56
CA HIS A 120 -4.67 14.80 0.52
C HIS A 120 -5.47 13.50 0.27
N PRO A 121 -6.48 13.21 1.08
CA PRO A 121 -7.16 11.92 0.99
C PRO A 121 -7.75 11.58 -0.37
N ALA A 122 -8.32 12.55 -1.09
CA ALA A 122 -8.89 12.26 -2.40
C ALA A 122 -7.81 11.88 -3.41
N VAL A 123 -6.66 12.57 -3.37
CA VAL A 123 -5.55 12.26 -4.26
C VAL A 123 -4.93 10.92 -3.86
N LEU A 124 -4.80 10.69 -2.56
CA LEU A 124 -4.26 9.44 -2.06
C LEU A 124 -5.15 8.26 -2.44
N ASP A 125 -6.48 8.46 -2.40
CA ASP A 125 -7.41 7.40 -2.83
C ASP A 125 -7.12 6.99 -4.27
N GLY A 126 -6.86 7.97 -5.15
CA GLY A 126 -6.47 7.69 -6.54
C GLY A 126 -5.15 6.95 -6.64
N PHE A 127 -4.17 7.35 -5.80
CA PHE A 127 -2.89 6.67 -5.77
C PHE A 127 -3.05 5.19 -5.36
N ILE A 128 -3.93 4.94 -4.36
CA ILE A 128 -4.19 3.57 -3.91
C ILE A 128 -4.79 2.74 -5.04
N TRP A 129 -5.72 3.32 -5.81
CA TRP A 129 -6.28 2.64 -6.98
C TRP A 129 -5.18 2.25 -7.96
N GLN A 130 -4.27 3.17 -8.26
CA GLN A 130 -3.15 2.89 -9.15
C GLN A 130 -2.29 1.76 -8.61
N ALA A 131 -1.97 1.83 -7.31
CA ALA A 131 -1.11 0.82 -6.69
C ALA A 131 -1.76 -0.55 -6.73
N ARG A 132 -3.04 -0.63 -6.38
CA ARG A 132 -3.75 -1.91 -6.39
C ARG A 132 -3.80 -2.51 -7.78
N LYS A 133 -4.06 -1.66 -8.79
CA LYS A 133 -4.11 -2.13 -10.16
C LYS A 133 -2.73 -2.65 -10.61
N GLU A 134 -1.69 -1.90 -10.33
CA GLU A 134 -0.34 -2.29 -10.72
C GLU A 134 0.09 -3.58 -10.03
N ILE A 135 -0.23 -3.72 -8.73
CA ILE A 135 0.09 -4.93 -7.98
C ILE A 135 -0.60 -6.14 -8.59
N ARG A 136 -1.89 -6.00 -8.91
CA ARG A 136 -2.64 -7.10 -9.50
C ARG A 136 -2.05 -7.51 -10.84
N GLU A 137 -1.67 -6.52 -11.65
CA GLU A 137 -1.09 -6.81 -12.97
C GLU A 137 0.27 -7.46 -12.86
N ARG A 138 1.05 -7.11 -11.86
CA ARG A 138 2.36 -7.74 -11.65
C ARG A 138 2.23 -9.18 -11.18
N GLN A 139 1.20 -9.46 -10.38
CA GLN A 139 0.97 -10.80 -9.88
C GLN A 139 0.35 -11.70 -10.95
N ASN A 140 -0.32 -11.12 -11.92
CA ASN A 140 -1.03 -11.89 -12.94
C ASN A 140 -0.96 -11.17 -14.28
N PRO A 141 0.12 -11.39 -15.05
CA PRO A 141 0.25 -10.74 -16.36
C PRO A 141 -0.88 -11.04 -17.33
N ALA A 142 -1.54 -12.20 -17.20
CA ALA A 142 -2.68 -12.50 -18.03
C ALA A 142 -3.85 -11.58 -17.76
N VAL A 143 -4.05 -11.20 -16.49
CA VAL A 143 -5.09 -10.25 -16.14
C VAL A 143 -4.79 -8.88 -16.76
N LYS A 144 -3.52 -8.50 -16.81
CA LYS A 144 -3.16 -7.23 -17.44
C LYS A 144 -3.55 -7.24 -18.91
N LYS A 145 -3.28 -8.33 -19.62
CA LYS A 145 -3.68 -8.42 -21.02
C LYS A 145 -5.18 -8.33 -21.18
N GLU A 146 -5.91 -9.04 -20.35
CA GLU A 146 -7.37 -9.02 -20.41
C GLU A 146 -7.91 -7.63 -20.13
N THR A 147 -7.33 -6.95 -19.17
CA THR A 147 -7.76 -5.61 -18.83
C THR A 147 -7.59 -4.66 -20.01
N VAL A 148 -6.49 -4.76 -20.72
CA VAL A 148 -6.27 -3.94 -21.89
C VAL A 148 -7.29 -4.24 -22.97
N GLN A 149 -7.58 -5.50 -23.20
CA GLN A 149 -8.53 -5.90 -24.23
C GLN A 149 -9.95 -5.51 -23.88
N GLU A 150 -10.27 -5.49 -22.61
CA GLU A 150 -11.62 -5.23 -22.15
C GLU A 150 -11.79 -3.82 -21.66
N ALA A 151 -10.92 -2.93 -22.05
CA ALA A 151 -11.00 -1.57 -21.58
C ALA A 151 -12.36 -0.97 -21.78
N ALA A 152 -13.02 -1.39 -22.80
CA ALA A 152 -14.34 -0.90 -23.08
C ALA A 152 -15.34 -1.31 -22.03
N PRO A 153 -15.47 -2.55 -21.64
CA PRO A 153 -16.57 -2.91 -20.78
C PRO A 153 -16.29 -2.50 -19.42
N ALA A 154 -15.90 -1.95 -18.95
CA ALA A 154 -15.80 -1.62 -17.70
C ALA A 154 -16.59 -2.16 -16.75
N ALA A 155 -16.57 -2.47 -16.26
CA ALA A 155 -17.20 -2.81 -15.34
C ALA A 155 -17.77 -3.72 -14.66
N LYS A 156 -17.91 -4.25 -14.69
CA LYS A 156 -18.47 -5.19 -14.11
C LYS A 156 -18.18 -5.74 -13.03
N ALA A 157 -18.07 -5.63 -13.10
CA ALA A 157 -17.98 -6.29 -12.18
C ALA A 157 -17.82 -6.61 -11.42
N ALA A 158 -17.60 -6.46 -11.64
CA ALA A 158 -17.54 -6.98 -10.83
C ALA A 158 -17.77 -7.47 -10.31
N LYS A 159 -17.91 -7.45 -10.40
CA LYS A 159 -18.22 -8.13 -9.86
C LYS A 159 -18.38 -8.96 -9.53
N ARG A 160 -18.27 -8.99 -9.69
CA ARG A 160 -18.34 -9.84 -9.24
C ARG A 160 -18.20 -10.36 -8.76
N ARG A 161 -17.94 -10.26 -8.95
CA ARG A 161 -17.65 -10.79 -8.29
C ARG A 161 -17.51 -10.95 -7.73
N THR A 162 -17.18 -10.76 -8.12
CA THR A 162 -16.96 -10.95 -7.46
C THR A 162 -16.72 -11.20 -7.06
N HIS A 163 -16.28 -11.13 -7.27
CA HIS A 163 -15.98 -11.52 -6.66
C HIS A 163 -15.87 -11.92 -6.58
N ASP A 164 -15.81 -11.60 -7.05
CA ASP A 164 -15.66 -12.04 -6.78
C ASP A 164 -15.45 -12.29 -6.62
N MET A 165 -15.23 -12.00 -6.75
CA MET A 165 -15.07 -12.23 -6.41
C MET A 165 -14.92 -12.24 -6.23
N GLU A 166 -14.55 -11.86 -6.47
CA GLU A 166 -14.44 -11.94 -6.13
C GLU A 166 -14.50 -11.76 -5.82
N ARG A 167 -14.13 -11.35 -6.12
CA ARG A 167 -14.24 -11.36 -5.77
C ARG A 167 -14.35 -11.31 -5.43
#